data_97fda158c4aa996e4ce52e596eb68268
#
_entry.id   97fda158c4aa996e4ce52e596eb68268
#
_cell.length_a   1.000
_cell.length_b   1.000
_cell.length_c   1.000
_cell.angle_alpha   90.00
_cell.angle_beta   90.00
_cell.angle_gamma   90.00
#
_symmetry.space_group_name_H-M   'P 1'
#
loop_
_entity.id
_entity.type
_entity.pdbx_description
1 polymer ?
#
loop_
_entity_poly.entity_id
_entity_poly.type
_entity_poly.pdbx_seq_one_letter_code
_entity_poly.pdbx_strand_id
1 'polypeptide(L)'
;QMTSMKSEYVTHNFTPIFDQNSQILMLGTMPSPKSRETGFYYGHPRNRFWKVVSDVCGEPLPESKEDKIQFALRNRIAIWDVLAGCEIAGADDSSIRNPIPNDMNVILERVNIKAIFATGTKAAQLYRRHCQPKTGIEVICLPSTSPANCRISYEQLYEAYSQICKYL
;
A
#
# COMPACT_ATOMS: atom_id res chain seq x y z
N GLN A 1 -13.46 24.49 18.73
CA GLN A 1 -13.31 24.84 17.32
C GLN A 1 -12.26 23.94 16.67
N MET A 2 -12.66 23.24 15.66
CA MET A 2 -11.73 22.40 14.90
C MET A 2 -11.04 23.22 13.83
N THR A 3 -9.72 23.16 13.82
CA THR A 3 -8.93 23.73 12.75
C THR A 3 -8.74 22.64 11.68
N SER A 4 -9.24 22.88 10.48
CA SER A 4 -9.01 21.96 9.38
C SER A 4 -7.53 22.05 8.98
N MET A 5 -6.95 20.91 8.63
CA MET A 5 -5.60 20.88 8.12
C MET A 5 -5.56 21.53 6.75
N LYS A 6 -4.55 22.35 6.52
CA LYS A 6 -4.33 22.91 5.19
C LYS A 6 -3.89 21.82 4.23
N SER A 7 -4.38 21.94 3.00
CA SER A 7 -3.86 21.15 1.90
C SER A 7 -2.44 21.60 1.58
N GLU A 8 -1.53 20.67 1.42
CA GLU A 8 -0.16 20.94 1.02
C GLU A 8 0.28 19.94 -0.06
N TYR A 9 1.25 20.34 -0.86
CA TYR A 9 1.83 19.47 -1.86
C TYR A 9 2.88 18.58 -1.22
N VAL A 10 2.71 17.27 -1.37
CA VAL A 10 3.56 16.27 -0.74
C VAL A 10 4.12 15.32 -1.78
N THR A 11 5.41 15.05 -1.69
CA THR A 11 6.08 14.00 -2.45
C THR A 11 6.79 13.05 -1.50
N HIS A 12 7.14 11.86 -1.99
CA HIS A 12 7.94 10.92 -1.21
C HIS A 12 8.92 10.18 -2.11
N ASN A 13 9.99 9.68 -1.50
CA ASN A 13 11.04 8.94 -2.17
C ASN A 13 11.07 7.48 -1.75
N PHE A 14 9.92 6.91 -1.36
CA PHE A 14 9.86 5.51 -0.98
C PHE A 14 10.16 4.66 -2.21
N THR A 15 11.23 3.87 -2.10
CA THR A 15 11.57 2.92 -3.15
C THR A 15 10.65 1.72 -3.07
N PRO A 16 10.25 1.14 -4.21
CA PRO A 16 9.45 -0.08 -4.17
C PRO A 16 10.26 -1.24 -3.60
N ILE A 17 9.56 -2.09 -2.85
CA ILE A 17 10.12 -3.35 -2.36
C ILE A 17 9.75 -4.42 -3.37
N PHE A 18 10.72 -5.04 -4.01
CA PHE A 18 10.49 -6.18 -4.91
C PHE A 18 11.82 -6.85 -5.27
N ASP A 19 11.73 -8.07 -5.74
CA ASP A 19 12.85 -8.77 -6.37
C ASP A 19 12.31 -9.64 -7.51
N GLN A 20 13.16 -10.43 -8.11
CA GLN A 20 12.80 -11.27 -9.25
C GLN A 20 11.78 -12.35 -8.92
N ASN A 21 11.60 -12.66 -7.64
CA ASN A 21 10.67 -13.69 -7.18
C ASN A 21 9.32 -13.13 -6.77
N SER A 22 9.15 -11.82 -6.76
CA SER A 22 7.88 -11.20 -6.40
C SER A 22 6.76 -11.66 -7.33
N GLN A 23 5.61 -12.01 -6.77
CA GLN A 23 4.48 -12.54 -7.52
C GLN A 23 3.24 -11.67 -7.46
N ILE A 24 3.09 -10.90 -6.38
CA ILE A 24 2.01 -9.94 -6.25
C ILE A 24 2.58 -8.56 -5.93
N LEU A 25 1.81 -7.53 -6.28
CA LEU A 25 2.12 -6.15 -5.94
C LEU A 25 1.02 -5.59 -5.06
N MET A 26 1.37 -5.12 -3.88
CA MET A 26 0.43 -4.47 -2.98
C MET A 26 0.69 -2.96 -2.99
N LEU A 27 -0.36 -2.20 -3.28
CA LEU A 27 -0.28 -0.75 -3.46
C LEU A 27 -1.10 -0.02 -2.42
N GLY A 28 -0.47 0.87 -1.67
CA GLY A 28 -1.17 1.89 -0.92
C GLY A 28 -1.44 3.12 -1.78
N THR A 29 -2.14 4.10 -1.22
CA THR A 29 -2.40 5.37 -1.91
C THR A 29 -1.13 6.21 -1.95
N MET A 30 -0.64 6.53 -0.77
CA MET A 30 0.51 7.37 -0.52
C MET A 30 0.90 7.21 0.96
N PRO A 31 2.19 7.29 1.31
CA PRO A 31 2.56 7.19 2.73
C PRO A 31 1.86 8.25 3.56
N SER A 32 1.27 7.82 4.70
CA SER A 32 0.67 8.74 5.67
C SER A 32 1.74 9.68 6.24
N PRO A 33 1.36 10.79 6.91
CA PRO A 33 2.33 11.63 7.60
C PRO A 33 3.21 10.84 8.55
N LYS A 34 2.64 9.88 9.28
CA LYS A 34 3.41 9.04 10.21
C LYS A 34 4.37 8.11 9.49
N SER A 35 3.97 7.53 8.35
CA SER A 35 4.85 6.70 7.52
C SER A 35 6.02 7.52 6.97
N ARG A 36 5.76 8.75 6.54
CA ARG A 36 6.82 9.66 6.07
C ARG A 36 7.79 10.04 7.20
N GLU A 37 7.28 10.22 8.41
CA GLU A 37 8.09 10.51 9.59
C GLU A 37 8.97 9.31 9.98
N THR A 38 8.39 8.10 9.98
CA THR A 38 9.14 6.88 10.29
C THR A 38 10.02 6.40 9.13
N GLY A 39 9.76 6.87 7.92
CA GLY A 39 10.53 6.54 6.74
C GLY A 39 10.19 5.19 6.11
N PHE A 40 9.02 4.60 6.42
CA PHE A 40 8.67 3.31 5.86
C PHE A 40 7.17 3.11 5.66
N TYR A 41 6.83 2.13 4.82
CA TYR A 41 5.45 1.78 4.45
C TYR A 41 4.63 1.36 5.67
N TYR A 42 3.40 1.86 5.73
CA TYR A 42 2.45 1.49 6.79
C TYR A 42 3.02 1.69 8.19
N GLY A 43 3.77 2.78 8.37
CA GLY A 43 4.55 3.03 9.57
C GLY A 43 3.78 3.56 10.77
N HIS A 44 2.49 3.92 10.62
CA HIS A 44 1.70 4.35 11.77
C HIS A 44 1.55 3.20 12.76
N PRO A 45 1.76 3.44 14.07
CA PRO A 45 1.73 2.36 15.07
C PRO A 45 0.44 1.55 15.12
N ARG A 46 -0.67 2.15 14.71
CA ARG A 46 -1.98 1.50 14.69
C ARG A 46 -2.38 1.00 13.30
N ASN A 47 -1.51 1.10 12.32
CA ASN A 47 -1.78 0.50 11.01
C ASN A 47 -1.63 -1.02 11.13
N ARG A 48 -2.63 -1.75 10.63
CA ARG A 48 -2.69 -3.22 10.77
C ARG A 48 -2.06 -3.99 9.61
N PHE A 49 -1.41 -3.29 8.66
CA PHE A 49 -0.89 -3.95 7.46
C PHE A 49 0.10 -5.07 7.78
N TRP A 50 1.16 -4.75 8.51
CA TRP A 50 2.21 -5.74 8.78
C TRP A 50 1.70 -6.89 9.62
N LYS A 51 0.78 -6.61 10.56
CA LYS A 51 0.16 -7.65 11.38
C LYS A 51 -0.70 -8.58 10.54
N VAL A 52 -1.61 -8.05 9.71
CA VAL A 52 -2.52 -8.90 8.95
C VAL A 52 -1.80 -9.68 7.88
N VAL A 53 -0.84 -9.08 7.19
CA VAL A 53 -0.11 -9.77 6.13
C VAL A 53 0.80 -10.86 6.72
N SER A 54 1.48 -10.59 7.84
CA SER A 54 2.28 -11.62 8.50
C SER A 54 1.44 -12.78 9.02
N ASP A 55 0.28 -12.49 9.62
CA ASP A 55 -0.63 -13.53 10.08
C ASP A 55 -1.13 -14.39 8.91
N VAL A 56 -1.50 -13.78 7.80
CA VAL A 56 -1.93 -14.47 6.59
C VAL A 56 -0.83 -15.38 6.03
N CYS A 57 0.41 -14.94 6.11
CA CYS A 57 1.57 -15.72 5.65
C CYS A 57 2.06 -16.73 6.69
N GLY A 58 1.45 -16.77 7.87
CA GLY A 58 1.84 -17.71 8.92
C GLY A 58 3.21 -17.42 9.54
N GLU A 59 3.60 -16.14 9.59
CA GLU A 59 4.88 -15.72 10.14
C GLU A 59 4.71 -14.76 11.32
N PRO A 60 5.72 -14.67 12.19
CA PRO A 60 5.71 -13.66 13.25
C PRO A 60 5.69 -12.24 12.68
N LEU A 61 5.17 -11.29 13.46
CA LEU A 61 5.14 -9.89 13.08
C LEU A 61 6.57 -9.36 12.87
N PRO A 62 6.91 -8.87 11.67
CA PRO A 62 8.19 -8.22 11.45
C PRO A 62 8.20 -6.86 12.15
N GLU A 63 9.28 -6.53 12.84
CA GLU A 63 9.33 -5.32 13.66
C GLU A 63 10.20 -4.22 13.06
N SER A 64 11.44 -4.56 12.69
CA SER A 64 12.33 -3.58 12.10
C SER A 64 12.03 -3.37 10.61
N LYS A 65 12.50 -2.26 10.08
CA LYS A 65 12.43 -1.98 8.64
C LYS A 65 13.06 -3.11 7.83
N GLU A 66 14.23 -3.58 8.25
CA GLU A 66 14.92 -4.66 7.56
C GLU A 66 14.11 -5.98 7.62
N ASP A 67 13.55 -6.30 8.78
CA ASP A 67 12.70 -7.48 8.93
C ASP A 67 11.48 -7.43 8.01
N LYS A 68 10.88 -6.24 7.86
CA LYS A 68 9.73 -6.04 6.99
C LYS A 68 10.09 -6.24 5.52
N ILE A 69 11.23 -5.72 5.10
CA ILE A 69 11.73 -5.92 3.74
C ILE A 69 11.97 -7.41 3.47
N GLN A 70 12.69 -8.08 4.36
CA GLN A 70 12.99 -9.50 4.20
C GLN A 70 11.74 -10.35 4.24
N PHE A 71 10.77 -10.01 5.10
CA PHE A 71 9.48 -10.68 5.15
C PHE A 71 8.77 -10.60 3.78
N ALA A 72 8.65 -9.39 3.24
CA ALA A 72 7.97 -9.18 1.96
C ALA A 72 8.64 -9.96 0.83
N LEU A 73 9.95 -9.87 0.71
CA LEU A 73 10.69 -10.56 -0.34
C LEU A 73 10.60 -12.08 -0.21
N ARG A 74 10.75 -12.60 1.00
CA ARG A 74 10.65 -14.03 1.29
C ARG A 74 9.28 -14.59 0.93
N ASN A 75 8.23 -13.79 1.11
CA ASN A 75 6.86 -14.19 0.80
C ASN A 75 6.41 -13.78 -0.60
N ARG A 76 7.33 -13.30 -1.43
CA ARG A 76 7.08 -12.96 -2.85
C ARG A 76 6.09 -11.82 -3.02
N ILE A 77 6.11 -10.87 -2.10
CA ILE A 77 5.24 -9.71 -2.07
C ILE A 77 6.03 -8.46 -2.43
N ALA A 78 5.65 -7.80 -3.52
CA ALA A 78 6.15 -6.46 -3.83
C ALA A 78 5.25 -5.42 -3.18
N ILE A 79 5.83 -4.32 -2.73
CA ILE A 79 5.11 -3.24 -2.04
C ILE A 79 5.51 -1.90 -2.64
N TRP A 80 4.52 -1.08 -2.94
CA TRP A 80 4.71 0.29 -3.38
C TRP A 80 3.44 1.11 -3.10
N ASP A 81 3.41 2.36 -3.59
CA ASP A 81 2.24 3.22 -3.54
C ASP A 81 1.83 3.63 -4.95
N VAL A 82 0.56 3.92 -5.14
CA VAL A 82 0.05 4.41 -6.43
C VAL A 82 0.64 5.78 -6.75
N LEU A 83 0.73 6.65 -5.75
CA LEU A 83 1.16 8.05 -5.95
C LEU A 83 2.59 8.31 -5.48
N ALA A 84 3.32 9.04 -6.32
CA ALA A 84 4.61 9.64 -5.94
C ALA A 84 4.41 10.98 -5.25
N GLY A 85 3.31 11.65 -5.50
CA GLY A 85 2.99 12.93 -4.87
C GLY A 85 1.56 13.36 -5.13
N CYS A 86 1.10 14.33 -4.35
CA CYS A 86 -0.21 14.95 -4.51
C CYS A 86 -0.36 16.13 -3.58
N GLU A 87 -1.45 16.89 -3.74
CA GLU A 87 -1.93 17.80 -2.70
C GLU A 87 -2.83 17.02 -1.78
N ILE A 88 -2.62 17.15 -0.48
CA ILE A 88 -3.37 16.41 0.52
C ILE A 88 -3.43 17.22 1.82
N ALA A 89 -4.57 17.13 2.54
CA ALA A 89 -4.73 17.68 3.87
C ALA A 89 -4.51 16.58 4.90
N GLY A 90 -3.32 16.57 5.53
CA GLY A 90 -2.95 15.55 6.53
C GLY A 90 -2.94 14.14 5.96
N ALA A 91 -3.77 13.27 6.52
CA ALA A 91 -3.94 11.88 6.09
C ALA A 91 -5.29 11.62 5.42
N ASP A 92 -6.02 12.68 5.07
CA ASP A 92 -7.38 12.57 4.51
C ASP A 92 -7.32 12.26 3.01
N ASP A 93 -7.51 10.97 2.66
CA ASP A 93 -7.51 10.50 1.27
C ASP A 93 -8.54 11.23 0.40
N SER A 94 -9.65 11.67 0.97
CA SER A 94 -10.67 12.40 0.22
C SER A 94 -10.22 13.79 -0.21
N SER A 95 -9.19 14.33 0.42
CA SER A 95 -8.63 15.64 0.12
C SER A 95 -7.59 15.63 -1.00
N ILE A 96 -7.25 14.45 -1.54
CA ILE A 96 -6.21 14.32 -2.56
C ILE A 96 -6.59 15.09 -3.82
N ARG A 97 -5.66 15.95 -4.29
CA ARG A 97 -5.76 16.73 -5.54
C ARG A 97 -4.43 16.70 -6.27
N ASN A 98 -4.50 16.88 -7.58
CA ASN A 98 -3.31 16.95 -8.44
C ASN A 98 -2.36 15.77 -8.21
N PRO A 99 -2.84 14.53 -8.33
CA PRO A 99 -2.01 13.37 -8.07
C PRO A 99 -0.95 13.18 -9.15
N ILE A 100 0.25 12.77 -8.72
CA ILE A 100 1.32 12.32 -9.60
C ILE A 100 1.49 10.83 -9.36
N PRO A 101 1.08 9.97 -10.30
CA PRO A 101 1.21 8.52 -10.12
C PRO A 101 2.66 8.06 -10.26
N ASN A 102 3.01 7.00 -9.55
CA ASN A 102 4.23 6.27 -9.79
C ASN A 102 4.11 5.50 -11.12
N ASP A 103 5.23 5.31 -11.80
CA ASP A 103 5.30 4.49 -13.00
C ASP A 103 5.43 3.01 -12.61
N MET A 104 4.34 2.27 -12.77
CA MET A 104 4.32 0.84 -12.42
C MET A 104 5.30 0.00 -13.25
N ASN A 105 5.74 0.48 -14.39
CA ASN A 105 6.73 -0.23 -15.22
C ASN A 105 8.09 -0.39 -14.54
N VAL A 106 8.39 0.42 -13.54
CA VAL A 106 9.59 0.22 -12.70
C VAL A 106 9.62 -1.21 -12.15
N ILE A 107 8.46 -1.77 -11.84
CA ILE A 107 8.34 -3.15 -11.34
C ILE A 107 7.97 -4.11 -12.49
N LEU A 108 6.95 -3.77 -13.27
CA LEU A 108 6.33 -4.70 -14.21
C LEU A 108 7.22 -5.08 -15.39
N GLU A 109 8.18 -4.24 -15.76
CA GLU A 109 9.16 -4.56 -16.79
C GLU A 109 10.21 -5.58 -16.32
N ARG A 110 10.39 -5.72 -15.01
CA ARG A 110 11.44 -6.54 -14.42
C ARG A 110 10.92 -7.83 -13.83
N VAL A 111 9.65 -7.87 -13.45
CA VAL A 111 9.05 -8.98 -12.71
C VAL A 111 7.68 -9.30 -13.25
N ASN A 112 7.39 -10.59 -13.39
CA ASN A 112 6.09 -11.07 -13.84
C ASN A 112 5.10 -11.10 -12.67
N ILE A 113 4.46 -9.97 -12.39
CA ILE A 113 3.48 -9.85 -11.33
C ILE A 113 2.17 -10.50 -11.77
N LYS A 114 1.66 -11.43 -10.97
CA LYS A 114 0.44 -12.19 -11.26
C LYS A 114 -0.84 -11.47 -10.84
N ALA A 115 -0.77 -10.64 -9.80
CA ALA A 115 -1.93 -9.92 -9.29
C ALA A 115 -1.50 -8.62 -8.64
N ILE A 116 -2.34 -7.58 -8.77
CA ILE A 116 -2.13 -6.28 -8.12
C ILE A 116 -3.27 -6.06 -7.15
N PHE A 117 -2.93 -5.76 -5.91
CA PHE A 117 -3.86 -5.48 -4.82
C PHE A 117 -3.73 -4.03 -4.39
N ALA A 118 -4.85 -3.36 -4.16
CA ALA A 118 -4.87 -2.03 -3.57
C ALA A 118 -5.36 -2.11 -2.12
N THR A 119 -4.64 -1.49 -1.22
CA THR A 119 -5.02 -1.47 0.21
C THR A 119 -5.92 -0.26 0.48
N GLY A 120 -7.18 -0.42 0.11
CA GLY A 120 -8.21 0.60 0.30
C GLY A 120 -8.83 1.07 -0.99
N THR A 121 -10.02 1.65 -0.87
CA THR A 121 -10.83 2.10 -2.00
C THR A 121 -10.16 3.22 -2.78
N LYS A 122 -9.53 4.17 -2.08
CA LYS A 122 -8.88 5.31 -2.76
C LYS A 122 -7.69 4.86 -3.60
N ALA A 123 -6.89 3.95 -3.07
CA ALA A 123 -5.77 3.38 -3.83
C ALA A 123 -6.28 2.67 -5.09
N ALA A 124 -7.35 1.89 -4.97
CA ALA A 124 -7.94 1.21 -6.10
C ALA A 124 -8.46 2.19 -7.16
N GLN A 125 -9.16 3.25 -6.75
CA GLN A 125 -9.67 4.27 -7.66
C GLN A 125 -8.53 4.97 -8.43
N LEU A 126 -7.50 5.37 -7.71
CA LEU A 126 -6.35 6.05 -8.32
C LEU A 126 -5.58 5.15 -9.26
N TYR A 127 -5.42 3.88 -8.90
CA TYR A 127 -4.78 2.91 -9.79
C TYR A 127 -5.58 2.74 -11.08
N ARG A 128 -6.89 2.54 -10.98
CA ARG A 128 -7.75 2.36 -12.16
C ARG A 128 -7.69 3.56 -13.08
N ARG A 129 -7.66 4.75 -12.51
CA ARG A 129 -7.66 5.99 -13.30
C ARG A 129 -6.31 6.28 -13.94
N HIS A 130 -5.22 6.11 -13.19
CA HIS A 130 -3.90 6.60 -13.59
C HIS A 130 -2.92 5.54 -14.03
N CYS A 131 -3.11 4.30 -13.61
CA CYS A 131 -2.14 3.22 -13.86
C CYS A 131 -2.70 2.13 -14.77
N GLN A 132 -3.93 1.70 -14.55
CA GLN A 132 -4.51 0.58 -15.28
C GLN A 132 -4.53 0.76 -16.79
N PRO A 133 -4.81 1.96 -17.34
CA PRO A 133 -4.74 2.15 -18.80
C PRO A 133 -3.38 1.84 -19.42
N LYS A 134 -2.32 1.97 -18.61
CA LYS A 134 -0.95 1.70 -19.06
C LYS A 134 -0.51 0.28 -18.78
N THR A 135 -0.97 -0.32 -17.66
CA THR A 135 -0.54 -1.67 -17.26
C THR A 135 -1.38 -2.78 -17.86
N GLY A 136 -2.67 -2.51 -18.13
CA GLY A 136 -3.61 -3.51 -18.58
C GLY A 136 -3.98 -4.55 -17.54
N ILE A 137 -3.53 -4.39 -16.29
CA ILE A 137 -3.79 -5.34 -15.20
C ILE A 137 -4.85 -4.76 -14.29
N GLU A 138 -5.94 -5.50 -14.06
CA GLU A 138 -6.97 -5.10 -13.12
C GLU A 138 -6.47 -5.19 -11.68
N VAL A 139 -6.98 -4.30 -10.84
CA VAL A 139 -6.63 -4.27 -9.42
C VAL A 139 -7.69 -4.99 -8.60
N ILE A 140 -7.24 -5.71 -7.57
CA ILE A 140 -8.12 -6.31 -6.56
C ILE A 140 -8.12 -5.39 -5.35
N CYS A 141 -9.29 -4.86 -4.99
CA CYS A 141 -9.40 -3.93 -3.86
C CYS A 141 -9.51 -4.72 -2.55
N LEU A 142 -8.62 -4.42 -1.61
CA LEU A 142 -8.68 -4.93 -0.25
C LEU A 142 -9.09 -3.79 0.69
N PRO A 143 -9.69 -4.10 1.86
CA PRO A 143 -10.00 -3.07 2.85
C PRO A 143 -8.72 -2.36 3.31
N SER A 144 -8.84 -1.06 3.58
CA SER A 144 -7.73 -0.28 4.13
C SER A 144 -7.33 -0.80 5.52
N THR A 145 -6.02 -0.87 5.75
CA THR A 145 -5.45 -1.20 7.08
C THR A 145 -5.23 0.03 7.94
N SER A 146 -5.52 1.21 7.42
CA SER A 146 -5.35 2.48 8.14
C SER A 146 -6.19 2.51 9.42
N PRO A 147 -5.69 3.14 10.50
CA PRO A 147 -6.50 3.35 11.71
C PRO A 147 -7.78 4.12 11.43
N ALA A 148 -7.86 4.89 10.33
CA ALA A 148 -9.10 5.57 9.93
C ALA A 148 -10.22 4.58 9.56
N ASN A 149 -9.90 3.35 9.19
CA ASN A 149 -10.86 2.30 8.86
C ASN A 149 -11.11 1.37 10.06
N CYS A 150 -11.36 1.96 11.22
CA CYS A 150 -11.46 1.21 12.48
C CYS A 150 -12.74 0.36 12.62
N ARG A 151 -13.73 0.55 11.73
CA ARG A 151 -14.98 -0.21 11.78
C ARG A 151 -14.84 -1.64 11.32
N ILE A 152 -13.87 -1.94 10.47
CA ILE A 152 -13.61 -3.31 10.06
C ILE A 152 -12.93 -4.07 11.20
N SER A 153 -13.47 -5.24 11.55
CA SER A 153 -12.85 -6.09 12.56
C SER A 153 -11.55 -6.70 12.02
N TYR A 154 -10.67 -7.11 12.94
CA TYR A 154 -9.45 -7.79 12.53
C TYR A 154 -9.75 -9.09 11.78
N GLU A 155 -10.76 -9.84 12.21
CA GLU A 155 -11.17 -11.08 11.56
C GLU A 155 -11.60 -10.85 10.11
N GLN A 156 -12.40 -9.80 9.88
CA GLN A 156 -12.82 -9.42 8.53
C GLN A 156 -11.62 -9.01 7.67
N LEU A 157 -10.70 -8.28 8.26
CA LEU A 157 -9.48 -7.85 7.59
C LEU A 157 -8.62 -9.06 7.19
N TYR A 158 -8.43 -9.99 8.12
CA TYR A 158 -7.68 -11.23 7.89
C TYR A 158 -8.30 -12.05 6.76
N GLU A 159 -9.62 -12.22 6.78
CA GLU A 159 -10.32 -12.97 5.74
C GLU A 159 -10.12 -12.32 4.37
N ALA A 160 -10.27 -10.99 4.30
CA ALA A 160 -10.08 -10.28 3.04
C ALA A 160 -8.65 -10.42 2.52
N TYR A 161 -7.65 -10.25 3.38
CA TYR A 161 -6.24 -10.32 2.99
C TYR A 161 -5.78 -11.75 2.68
N SER A 162 -6.51 -12.76 3.13
CA SER A 162 -6.20 -14.15 2.78
C SER A 162 -6.26 -14.42 1.27
N GLN A 163 -6.93 -13.58 0.52
CA GLN A 163 -6.99 -13.67 -0.95
C GLN A 163 -5.60 -13.66 -1.59
N ILE A 164 -4.62 -13.00 -0.98
CA ILE A 164 -3.28 -12.91 -1.56
C ILE A 164 -2.63 -14.29 -1.69
N CYS A 165 -2.98 -15.23 -0.81
CA CYS A 165 -2.39 -16.57 -0.80
C CYS A 165 -2.63 -17.34 -2.09
N LYS A 166 -3.68 -17.02 -2.84
CA LYS A 166 -3.98 -17.69 -4.12
C LYS A 166 -2.89 -17.45 -5.17
N TYR A 167 -2.10 -16.42 -4.99
CA TYR A 167 -1.12 -15.97 -5.98
C TYR A 167 0.33 -16.12 -5.51
N LEU A 168 0.52 -16.61 -4.29
CA LEU A 168 1.86 -16.75 -3.69
C LEU A 168 2.44 -18.14 -3.85
#